data_8efbacb762896e37f545c53a99d8d56c
#
_entry.id   8efbacb762896e37f545c53a99d8d56c
#
_cell.length_a   1.000
_cell.length_b   1.000
_cell.length_c   1.000
_cell.angle_alpha   90.00
_cell.angle_beta   90.00
_cell.angle_gamma   90.00
#
_symmetry.space_group_name_H-M   'P 1'
#
loop_
_entity.id
_entity.type
_entity.pdbx_description
1 polymer ?
#
loop_
_entity_poly.entity_id
_entity_poly.type
_entity_poly.pdbx_seq_one_letter_code
_entity_poly.pdbx_strand_id
1 'polypeptide(L)'
;MHPLDNIIWKALTTRQSEFGESFNHARRFVPEVSPLAAFREPTPEGYESLAGLVDTGETIGLFLEAPYQPQAGWSFVAGAPMPEMVYEGDGVPVQRSSSDPEIVELGDADSPDMMALTALTKPGPFGKRTHELGTYLGIRLDGKLVAMTGERLKIPGHTEVSAVCTHPEHTGHGYARILMAEVMRRICSRGETPVLHVRGDNVRAIELYERLGFRQRVLLHFAVLRKE
;
A
#
# COMPACT_ATOMS: atom_id res chain seq x y z
N MET A 1 6.71 21.16 4.13
CA MET A 1 6.22 19.96 3.40
C MET A 1 6.44 18.76 4.32
N HIS A 2 5.39 18.02 4.64
CA HIS A 2 5.46 16.84 5.51
C HIS A 2 6.22 15.70 4.83
N PRO A 3 6.95 14.82 5.56
CA PRO A 3 7.63 13.66 4.94
C PRO A 3 6.72 12.76 4.11
N LEU A 4 5.45 12.62 4.45
CA LEU A 4 4.47 11.78 3.76
C LEU A 4 3.79 12.47 2.56
N ASP A 5 3.93 13.79 2.39
CA ASP A 5 3.39 14.45 1.20
C ASP A 5 4.06 13.84 -0.04
N ASN A 6 3.26 13.36 -0.97
CA ASN A 6 3.71 12.66 -2.18
C ASN A 6 4.61 11.44 -1.90
N ILE A 7 4.12 10.52 -1.05
CA ILE A 7 4.88 9.36 -0.56
C ILE A 7 5.40 8.47 -1.70
N ILE A 8 4.64 8.29 -2.80
CA ILE A 8 5.06 7.47 -3.95
C ILE A 8 6.31 8.09 -4.60
N TRP A 9 6.29 9.40 -4.87
CA TRP A 9 7.43 10.13 -5.41
C TRP A 9 8.67 9.97 -4.51
N LYS A 10 8.49 10.14 -3.19
CA LYS A 10 9.59 10.01 -2.24
C LYS A 10 10.12 8.59 -2.15
N ALA A 11 9.27 7.58 -2.19
CA ALA A 11 9.71 6.19 -2.23
C ALA A 11 10.59 5.92 -3.45
N LEU A 12 10.14 6.34 -4.64
CA LEU A 12 10.83 6.15 -5.92
C LEU A 12 12.05 7.07 -6.14
N THR A 13 12.24 8.08 -5.30
CA THR A 13 13.44 8.94 -5.34
C THR A 13 14.39 8.71 -4.18
N THR A 14 14.05 7.78 -3.26
CA THR A 14 14.90 7.47 -2.10
C THR A 14 15.10 5.97 -1.94
N ARG A 15 14.29 5.30 -1.10
CA ARG A 15 14.53 3.93 -0.64
C ARG A 15 14.13 2.82 -1.62
N GLN A 16 13.35 3.15 -2.65
CA GLN A 16 12.81 2.18 -3.61
C GLN A 16 13.06 2.60 -5.07
N SER A 17 14.12 3.37 -5.29
CA SER A 17 14.48 3.86 -6.63
C SER A 17 14.81 2.73 -7.62
N GLU A 18 15.30 1.59 -7.13
CA GLU A 18 15.59 0.39 -7.92
C GLU A 18 14.36 -0.29 -8.50
N PHE A 19 13.19 -0.06 -7.91
CA PHE A 19 11.90 -0.58 -8.41
C PHE A 19 11.19 0.36 -9.36
N GLY A 20 11.81 1.49 -9.71
CA GLY A 20 11.16 2.58 -10.43
C GLY A 20 11.74 2.87 -11.81
N GLU A 21 10.86 3.43 -12.65
CA GLU A 21 11.19 4.07 -13.91
C GLU A 21 10.97 5.57 -13.80
N SER A 22 11.70 6.35 -14.60
CA SER A 22 11.65 7.81 -14.54
C SER A 22 11.66 8.45 -15.91
N PHE A 23 10.86 9.50 -16.06
CA PHE A 23 10.89 10.38 -17.20
C PHE A 23 10.56 11.81 -16.76
N ASN A 24 11.47 12.76 -17.02
CA ASN A 24 11.33 14.17 -16.62
C ASN A 24 10.83 14.34 -15.15
N HIS A 25 9.60 14.83 -15.00
CA HIS A 25 8.96 15.13 -13.71
C HIS A 25 8.12 13.99 -13.17
N ALA A 26 8.19 12.79 -13.75
CA ALA A 26 7.40 11.64 -13.36
C ALA A 26 8.25 10.43 -12.95
N ARG A 27 7.65 9.60 -12.12
CA ARG A 27 8.17 8.29 -11.66
C ARG A 27 7.02 7.29 -11.64
N ARG A 28 7.30 6.03 -11.97
CA ARG A 28 6.39 4.92 -11.70
C ARG A 28 7.15 3.71 -11.17
N PHE A 29 6.50 2.87 -10.43
CA PHE A 29 7.03 1.52 -10.22
C PHE A 29 6.98 0.73 -11.51
N VAL A 30 7.91 -0.22 -11.69
CA VAL A 30 7.77 -1.20 -12.77
C VAL A 30 6.45 -1.95 -12.60
N PRO A 31 5.69 -2.23 -13.68
CA PRO A 31 4.31 -2.70 -13.60
C PRO A 31 4.12 -3.98 -12.80
N GLU A 32 5.09 -4.91 -12.84
CA GLU A 32 5.04 -6.17 -12.09
C GLU A 32 5.13 -5.98 -10.57
N VAL A 33 5.71 -4.87 -10.12
CA VAL A 33 5.86 -4.53 -8.71
C VAL A 33 4.64 -3.79 -8.20
N SER A 34 4.23 -2.72 -8.91
CA SER A 34 3.07 -1.91 -8.49
C SER A 34 2.57 -1.04 -9.65
N PRO A 35 1.27 -0.83 -9.81
CA PRO A 35 0.74 0.12 -10.77
C PRO A 35 0.84 1.58 -10.31
N LEU A 36 1.47 1.85 -9.18
CA LEU A 36 1.55 3.20 -8.61
C LEU A 36 2.57 4.07 -9.35
N ALA A 37 2.17 5.31 -9.58
CA ALA A 37 2.99 6.34 -10.19
C ALA A 37 2.85 7.67 -9.45
N ALA A 38 3.77 8.59 -9.70
CA ALA A 38 3.73 9.94 -9.16
C ALA A 38 4.42 10.92 -10.11
N PHE A 39 4.07 12.16 -9.98
CA PHE A 39 4.79 13.30 -10.53
C PHE A 39 5.30 14.20 -9.40
N ARG A 40 6.26 15.02 -9.72
CA ARG A 40 6.78 15.97 -8.73
C ARG A 40 5.69 16.95 -8.28
N GLU A 41 4.90 17.45 -9.22
CA GLU A 41 3.78 18.36 -9.03
C GLU A 41 2.63 18.02 -9.98
N PRO A 42 1.35 18.21 -9.59
CA PRO A 42 0.18 17.87 -10.40
C PRO A 42 -0.13 18.93 -11.48
N THR A 43 0.86 19.25 -12.30
CA THR A 43 0.77 20.22 -13.41
C THR A 43 0.55 19.51 -14.74
N PRO A 44 0.13 20.22 -15.81
CA PRO A 44 0.06 19.65 -17.16
C PRO A 44 1.37 18.98 -17.59
N GLU A 45 2.53 19.58 -17.25
CA GLU A 45 3.86 19.02 -17.55
C GLU A 45 4.15 17.74 -16.74
N GLY A 46 3.59 17.63 -15.52
CA GLY A 46 3.63 16.41 -14.72
C GLY A 46 2.87 15.28 -15.38
N TYR A 47 1.66 15.53 -15.88
CA TYR A 47 0.86 14.55 -16.62
C TYR A 47 1.47 14.18 -17.98
N GLU A 48 2.08 15.13 -18.71
CA GLU A 48 2.84 14.86 -19.93
C GLU A 48 4.05 13.96 -19.64
N SER A 49 4.74 14.22 -18.53
CA SER A 49 5.86 13.38 -18.10
C SER A 49 5.42 11.95 -17.74
N LEU A 50 4.26 11.79 -17.09
CA LEU A 50 3.67 10.46 -16.84
C LEU A 50 3.33 9.74 -18.15
N ALA A 51 2.80 10.46 -19.14
CA ALA A 51 2.50 9.88 -20.44
C ALA A 51 3.75 9.34 -21.15
N GLY A 52 4.93 9.86 -20.85
CA GLY A 52 6.20 9.33 -21.36
C GLY A 52 6.64 8.00 -20.71
N LEU A 53 6.01 7.61 -19.59
CA LEU A 53 6.33 6.38 -18.86
C LEU A 53 5.31 5.25 -19.07
N VAL A 54 4.15 5.54 -19.61
CA VAL A 54 3.00 4.64 -19.64
C VAL A 54 2.64 4.34 -21.09
N ASP A 55 2.38 3.10 -21.45
CA ASP A 55 1.94 2.75 -22.79
C ASP A 55 0.46 3.09 -23.00
N THR A 56 0.06 3.38 -24.24
CA THR A 56 -1.34 3.61 -24.60
C THR A 56 -2.21 2.43 -24.21
N GLY A 57 -3.30 2.71 -23.51
CA GLY A 57 -4.22 1.70 -22.95
C GLY A 57 -3.82 1.17 -21.58
N GLU A 58 -2.60 1.39 -21.12
CA GLU A 58 -2.15 1.00 -19.77
C GLU A 58 -2.77 1.90 -18.69
N THR A 59 -2.90 1.37 -17.47
CA THR A 59 -3.45 2.10 -16.33
C THR A 59 -2.42 2.30 -15.23
N ILE A 60 -2.49 3.46 -14.57
CA ILE A 60 -1.70 3.79 -13.39
C ILE A 60 -2.58 4.26 -12.23
N GLY A 61 -2.07 4.12 -11.01
CA GLY A 61 -2.68 4.64 -9.79
C GLY A 61 -1.92 5.81 -9.21
N LEU A 62 -2.62 6.89 -8.90
CA LEU A 62 -2.07 8.12 -8.30
C LEU A 62 -2.70 8.38 -6.93
N PHE A 63 -1.93 8.95 -6.00
CA PHE A 63 -2.45 9.62 -4.80
C PHE A 63 -2.41 11.13 -5.05
N LEU A 64 -3.58 11.77 -5.00
CA LEU A 64 -3.75 13.19 -5.27
C LEU A 64 -4.26 13.91 -4.02
N GLU A 65 -3.86 15.16 -3.81
CA GLU A 65 -4.35 16.00 -2.69
C GLU A 65 -5.80 16.48 -2.92
N ALA A 66 -6.26 16.48 -4.17
CA ALA A 66 -7.62 16.85 -4.57
C ALA A 66 -8.20 15.82 -5.55
N PRO A 67 -9.55 15.77 -5.72
CA PRO A 67 -10.16 14.94 -6.74
C PRO A 67 -9.56 15.20 -8.11
N TYR A 68 -9.35 14.11 -8.88
CA TYR A 68 -8.83 14.20 -10.23
C TYR A 68 -9.64 15.16 -11.09
N GLN A 69 -8.93 16.03 -11.82
CA GLN A 69 -9.50 16.88 -12.83
C GLN A 69 -9.05 16.39 -14.21
N PRO A 70 -9.92 16.39 -15.24
CA PRO A 70 -9.59 15.89 -16.56
C PRO A 70 -8.31 16.49 -17.11
N GLN A 71 -7.44 15.64 -17.65
CA GLN A 71 -6.16 16.01 -18.28
C GLN A 71 -6.11 15.44 -19.70
N ALA A 72 -5.52 16.18 -20.62
CA ALA A 72 -5.35 15.72 -22.01
C ALA A 72 -4.52 14.41 -22.04
N GLY A 73 -4.96 13.44 -22.84
CA GLY A 73 -4.31 12.14 -22.99
C GLY A 73 -4.55 11.15 -21.85
N TRP A 74 -5.50 11.46 -20.92
CA TRP A 74 -5.83 10.59 -19.78
C TRP A 74 -7.32 10.45 -19.57
N SER A 75 -7.81 9.23 -19.44
CA SER A 75 -9.17 8.93 -19.01
C SER A 75 -9.21 8.41 -17.58
N PHE A 76 -10.21 8.88 -16.83
CA PHE A 76 -10.47 8.42 -15.47
C PHE A 76 -11.20 7.08 -15.50
N VAL A 77 -10.61 6.07 -14.86
CA VAL A 77 -11.16 4.71 -14.80
C VAL A 77 -11.91 4.47 -13.50
N ALA A 78 -11.29 4.83 -12.38
CA ALA A 78 -11.86 4.63 -11.05
C ALA A 78 -11.14 5.51 -10.02
N GLY A 79 -11.73 5.71 -8.86
CA GLY A 79 -11.10 6.41 -7.76
C GLY A 79 -11.93 6.35 -6.49
N ALA A 80 -11.32 6.77 -5.39
CA ALA A 80 -11.97 6.85 -4.10
C ALA A 80 -11.24 7.83 -3.18
N PRO A 81 -11.96 8.45 -2.20
CA PRO A 81 -11.30 9.07 -1.06
C PRO A 81 -10.41 8.04 -0.36
N MET A 82 -9.19 8.46 -0.01
CA MET A 82 -8.14 7.60 0.52
C MET A 82 -7.51 8.25 1.75
N PRO A 83 -8.07 8.07 2.96
CA PRO A 83 -7.41 8.46 4.19
C PRO A 83 -5.99 7.90 4.26
N GLU A 84 -5.01 8.78 4.46
CA GLU A 84 -3.68 8.43 4.90
C GLU A 84 -3.66 8.48 6.42
N MET A 85 -3.31 7.38 7.05
CA MET A 85 -3.27 7.25 8.49
C MET A 85 -1.84 7.00 8.97
N VAL A 86 -1.46 7.63 10.06
CA VAL A 86 -0.13 7.52 10.69
C VAL A 86 -0.29 6.93 12.07
N TYR A 87 0.64 6.06 12.45
CA TYR A 87 0.69 5.52 13.80
C TYR A 87 1.22 6.58 14.77
N GLU A 88 0.45 6.86 15.83
CA GLU A 88 0.76 7.85 16.87
C GLU A 88 0.83 7.22 18.29
N GLY A 89 0.94 5.90 18.38
CA GLY A 89 1.00 5.21 19.68
C GLY A 89 2.41 5.18 20.29
N ASP A 90 2.47 5.09 21.62
CA ASP A 90 3.71 5.03 22.40
C ASP A 90 4.36 3.62 22.44
N GLY A 91 3.86 2.67 21.67
CA GLY A 91 4.35 1.28 21.59
C GLY A 91 3.36 0.38 20.88
N VAL A 92 3.82 -0.77 20.38
CA VAL A 92 2.94 -1.68 19.64
C VAL A 92 1.85 -2.25 20.55
N PRO A 93 0.57 -2.00 20.30
CA PRO A 93 -0.52 -2.15 21.28
C PRO A 93 -0.94 -3.59 21.51
N VAL A 94 -0.31 -4.56 20.87
CA VAL A 94 -0.76 -5.96 20.92
C VAL A 94 0.37 -6.89 21.29
N GLN A 95 0.27 -7.46 22.49
CA GLN A 95 1.09 -8.62 22.86
C GLN A 95 0.48 -9.89 22.24
N ARG A 96 1.32 -10.74 21.69
CA ARG A 96 0.91 -12.05 21.20
C ARG A 96 0.58 -12.97 22.39
N SER A 97 -0.49 -13.76 22.21
CA SER A 97 -0.85 -14.87 23.11
C SER A 97 -0.20 -16.17 22.61
N SER A 98 0.04 -17.11 23.53
CA SER A 98 0.47 -18.47 23.15
C SER A 98 -0.59 -19.23 22.34
N SER A 99 -1.83 -18.76 22.33
CA SER A 99 -2.94 -19.32 21.54
C SER A 99 -3.06 -18.67 20.15
N ASP A 100 -2.27 -17.62 19.84
CA ASP A 100 -2.29 -17.01 18.53
C ASP A 100 -1.68 -17.95 17.49
N PRO A 101 -2.19 -17.95 16.23
CA PRO A 101 -1.65 -18.79 15.19
C PRO A 101 -0.21 -18.41 14.86
N GLU A 102 0.54 -19.37 14.32
CA GLU A 102 1.88 -19.12 13.81
C GLU A 102 1.84 -18.08 12.69
N ILE A 103 2.77 -17.12 12.76
CA ILE A 103 3.02 -16.16 11.70
C ILE A 103 4.23 -16.63 10.90
N VAL A 104 4.03 -16.77 9.60
CA VAL A 104 5.10 -17.13 8.66
C VAL A 104 5.51 -15.89 7.84
N GLU A 105 6.77 -15.80 7.49
CA GLU A 105 7.27 -14.81 6.53
C GLU A 105 7.04 -15.36 5.12
N LEU A 106 6.49 -14.51 4.23
CA LEU A 106 6.13 -14.88 2.87
C LEU A 106 7.18 -14.32 1.90
N GLY A 107 7.59 -15.15 0.95
CA GLY A 107 8.59 -14.82 -0.07
C GLY A 107 8.15 -15.23 -1.48
N ASP A 108 9.13 -15.37 -2.39
CA ASP A 108 8.90 -15.67 -3.81
C ASP A 108 8.06 -16.94 -4.02
N ALA A 109 8.32 -17.98 -3.25
CA ALA A 109 7.59 -19.24 -3.33
C ALA A 109 6.10 -19.10 -2.96
N ASP A 110 5.75 -18.10 -2.15
CA ASP A 110 4.38 -17.82 -1.69
C ASP A 110 3.62 -16.87 -2.62
N SER A 111 4.29 -16.27 -3.64
CA SER A 111 3.69 -15.29 -4.55
C SER A 111 2.38 -15.77 -5.19
N PRO A 112 2.24 -17.04 -5.64
CA PRO A 112 0.95 -17.53 -6.17
C PRO A 112 -0.18 -17.49 -5.14
N ASP A 113 0.07 -17.87 -3.89
CA ASP A 113 -0.92 -17.86 -2.81
C ASP A 113 -1.30 -16.42 -2.42
N MET A 114 -0.32 -15.51 -2.36
CA MET A 114 -0.56 -14.09 -2.11
C MET A 114 -1.42 -13.46 -3.21
N MET A 115 -1.11 -13.77 -4.47
CA MET A 115 -1.91 -13.31 -5.62
C MET A 115 -3.35 -13.86 -5.56
N ALA A 116 -3.53 -15.13 -5.24
CA ALA A 116 -4.86 -15.74 -5.11
C ALA A 116 -5.67 -15.08 -3.98
N LEU A 117 -5.06 -14.86 -2.81
CA LEU A 117 -5.73 -14.23 -1.67
C LEU A 117 -6.09 -12.77 -1.96
N THR A 118 -5.21 -12.00 -2.61
CA THR A 118 -5.48 -10.60 -2.98
C THR A 118 -6.51 -10.48 -4.09
N ALA A 119 -6.54 -11.39 -5.06
CA ALA A 119 -7.58 -11.43 -6.09
C ALA A 119 -8.98 -11.64 -5.49
N LEU A 120 -9.07 -12.49 -4.45
CA LEU A 120 -10.32 -12.76 -3.73
C LEU A 120 -10.76 -11.59 -2.84
N THR A 121 -9.83 -10.99 -2.10
CA THR A 121 -10.13 -10.02 -1.02
C THR A 121 -10.01 -8.56 -1.45
N LYS A 122 -9.30 -8.28 -2.53
CA LYS A 122 -9.10 -6.94 -3.14
C LYS A 122 -8.65 -5.87 -2.15
N PRO A 123 -7.57 -6.10 -1.37
CA PRO A 123 -7.10 -5.14 -0.36
C PRO A 123 -6.46 -3.87 -0.98
N GLY A 124 -6.24 -3.87 -2.27
CA GLY A 124 -5.57 -2.85 -3.05
C GLY A 124 -4.73 -3.47 -4.17
N PRO A 125 -4.00 -2.67 -4.94
CA PRO A 125 -3.13 -3.18 -6.00
C PRO A 125 -2.06 -4.13 -5.44
N PHE A 126 -1.96 -5.32 -6.03
CA PHE A 126 -0.96 -6.31 -5.70
C PHE A 126 -0.55 -7.07 -6.96
N GLY A 127 0.70 -6.95 -7.34
CA GLY A 127 1.30 -7.60 -8.50
C GLY A 127 2.18 -8.79 -8.12
N LYS A 128 2.67 -9.50 -9.12
CA LYS A 128 3.50 -10.71 -8.95
C LYS A 128 4.76 -10.46 -8.09
N ARG A 129 5.32 -9.26 -8.18
CA ARG A 129 6.56 -8.85 -7.49
C ARG A 129 6.33 -7.83 -6.38
N THR A 130 5.08 -7.53 -6.00
CA THR A 130 4.80 -6.53 -4.94
C THR A 130 5.45 -6.91 -3.60
N HIS A 131 5.59 -8.21 -3.31
CA HIS A 131 6.23 -8.69 -2.08
C HIS A 131 7.71 -8.32 -1.97
N GLU A 132 8.38 -7.99 -3.09
CA GLU A 132 9.78 -7.52 -3.08
C GLU A 132 9.95 -6.13 -2.45
N LEU A 133 8.86 -5.36 -2.30
CA LEU A 133 8.89 -4.01 -1.69
C LEU A 133 9.18 -4.04 -0.19
N GLY A 134 8.97 -5.17 0.48
CA GLY A 134 9.23 -5.30 1.90
C GLY A 134 8.87 -6.64 2.51
N THR A 135 8.83 -6.69 3.83
CA THR A 135 8.46 -7.90 4.56
C THR A 135 6.96 -8.16 4.45
N TYR A 136 6.59 -9.36 4.02
CA TYR A 136 5.22 -9.85 4.02
C TYR A 136 5.06 -10.98 5.04
N LEU A 137 3.98 -10.94 5.80
CA LEU A 137 3.64 -11.91 6.84
C LEU A 137 2.30 -12.54 6.55
N GLY A 138 2.18 -13.83 6.85
CA GLY A 138 0.94 -14.58 6.64
C GLY A 138 0.60 -15.52 7.79
N ILE A 139 -0.65 -15.97 7.79
CA ILE A 139 -1.15 -17.07 8.61
C ILE A 139 -1.61 -18.16 7.66
N ARG A 140 -1.14 -19.40 7.88
CA ARG A 140 -1.56 -20.57 7.14
C ARG A 140 -2.37 -21.50 8.02
N LEU A 141 -3.46 -22.05 7.49
CA LEU A 141 -4.25 -23.11 8.10
C LEU A 141 -4.32 -24.27 7.12
N ASP A 142 -3.95 -25.46 7.55
CA ASP A 142 -3.90 -26.66 6.70
C ASP A 142 -3.15 -26.41 5.38
N GLY A 143 -2.03 -25.68 5.46
CA GLY A 143 -1.18 -25.30 4.32
C GLY A 143 -1.69 -24.15 3.47
N LYS A 144 -2.94 -23.68 3.62
CA LYS A 144 -3.53 -22.59 2.84
C LYS A 144 -3.25 -21.23 3.49
N LEU A 145 -2.86 -20.24 2.70
CA LEU A 145 -2.71 -18.86 3.15
C LEU A 145 -4.10 -18.24 3.37
N VAL A 146 -4.45 -17.97 4.65
CA VAL A 146 -5.78 -17.46 5.03
C VAL A 146 -5.79 -15.99 5.42
N ALA A 147 -4.64 -15.42 5.76
CA ALA A 147 -4.51 -14.00 6.03
C ALA A 147 -3.09 -13.54 5.74
N MET A 148 -2.94 -12.30 5.29
CA MET A 148 -1.63 -11.67 5.13
C MET A 148 -1.68 -10.17 5.36
N THR A 149 -0.51 -9.58 5.55
CA THR A 149 -0.20 -8.16 5.48
C THR A 149 1.30 -7.99 5.17
N GLY A 150 1.71 -6.81 4.75
CA GLY A 150 3.13 -6.54 4.51
C GLY A 150 3.47 -5.07 4.40
N GLU A 151 4.68 -4.80 3.99
CA GLU A 151 5.23 -3.46 3.78
C GLU A 151 5.21 -3.13 2.28
N ARG A 152 4.83 -1.89 1.91
CA ARG A 152 4.79 -1.47 0.51
C ARG A 152 5.68 -0.24 0.25
N LEU A 153 5.23 0.96 0.58
CA LEU A 153 5.99 2.19 0.33
C LEU A 153 6.95 2.47 1.49
N LYS A 154 8.21 2.70 1.17
CA LYS A 154 9.28 2.98 2.14
C LYS A 154 9.95 4.31 1.81
N ILE A 155 9.95 5.20 2.79
CA ILE A 155 10.69 6.47 2.74
C ILE A 155 11.53 6.61 4.02
N PRO A 156 12.50 7.52 4.07
CA PRO A 156 13.23 7.76 5.32
C PRO A 156 12.29 8.03 6.50
N GLY A 157 12.40 7.21 7.54
CA GLY A 157 11.65 7.32 8.79
C GLY A 157 10.21 6.77 8.76
N HIS A 158 9.68 6.32 7.61
CA HIS A 158 8.31 5.80 7.52
C HIS A 158 8.23 4.59 6.60
N THR A 159 7.39 3.63 6.97
CA THR A 159 7.07 2.44 6.15
C THR A 159 5.57 2.19 6.14
N GLU A 160 5.01 1.99 4.95
CA GLU A 160 3.59 1.72 4.76
C GLU A 160 3.25 0.26 5.02
N VAL A 161 2.26 0.05 5.89
CA VAL A 161 1.57 -1.24 6.05
C VAL A 161 0.52 -1.37 4.95
N SER A 162 0.54 -2.46 4.22
CA SER A 162 -0.32 -2.69 3.06
C SER A 162 -0.79 -4.14 2.96
N ALA A 163 -1.66 -4.40 1.98
CA ALA A 163 -2.20 -5.73 1.67
C ALA A 163 -2.82 -6.46 2.87
N VAL A 164 -3.40 -5.69 3.81
CA VAL A 164 -4.10 -6.26 4.98
C VAL A 164 -5.35 -6.97 4.51
N CYS A 165 -5.33 -8.31 4.53
CA CYS A 165 -6.47 -9.09 4.07
C CYS A 165 -6.59 -10.43 4.80
N THR A 166 -7.83 -10.92 4.87
CA THR A 166 -8.19 -12.22 5.45
C THR A 166 -9.21 -12.89 4.55
N HIS A 167 -9.01 -14.16 4.26
CA HIS A 167 -9.94 -14.96 3.47
C HIS A 167 -11.36 -14.86 4.07
N PRO A 168 -12.42 -14.70 3.27
CA PRO A 168 -13.79 -14.48 3.77
C PRO A 168 -14.26 -15.52 4.79
N GLU A 169 -13.94 -16.79 4.59
CA GLU A 169 -14.31 -17.88 5.50
C GLU A 169 -13.54 -17.87 6.83
N HIS A 170 -12.48 -17.08 6.94
CA HIS A 170 -11.62 -16.99 8.12
C HIS A 170 -11.65 -15.60 8.77
N THR A 171 -12.67 -14.78 8.47
CA THR A 171 -12.86 -13.48 9.12
C THR A 171 -13.39 -13.65 10.56
N GLY A 172 -13.18 -12.62 11.40
CA GLY A 172 -13.65 -12.67 12.80
C GLY A 172 -12.70 -13.30 13.79
N HIS A 173 -11.62 -13.97 13.34
CA HIS A 173 -10.63 -14.63 14.21
C HIS A 173 -9.49 -13.69 14.67
N GLY A 174 -9.52 -12.42 14.29
CA GLY A 174 -8.50 -11.44 14.70
C GLY A 174 -7.19 -11.50 13.92
N TYR A 175 -7.08 -12.28 12.85
CA TYR A 175 -5.84 -12.49 12.11
C TYR A 175 -5.23 -11.20 11.57
N ALA A 176 -6.05 -10.31 10.99
CA ALA A 176 -5.59 -9.00 10.53
C ALA A 176 -4.93 -8.19 11.66
N ARG A 177 -5.55 -8.17 12.86
CA ARG A 177 -5.01 -7.48 14.03
C ARG A 177 -3.66 -8.05 14.47
N ILE A 178 -3.55 -9.38 14.52
CA ILE A 178 -2.33 -10.09 14.93
C ILE A 178 -1.19 -9.80 13.94
N LEU A 179 -1.45 -9.91 12.64
CA LEU A 179 -0.48 -9.67 11.59
C LEU A 179 -0.03 -8.22 11.54
N MET A 180 -0.97 -7.28 11.63
CA MET A 180 -0.64 -5.85 11.68
C MET A 180 0.23 -5.51 12.88
N ALA A 181 -0.09 -6.04 14.07
CA ALA A 181 0.72 -5.81 15.26
C ALA A 181 2.17 -6.27 15.06
N GLU A 182 2.39 -7.41 14.41
CA GLU A 182 3.74 -7.92 14.16
C GLU A 182 4.48 -7.08 13.11
N VAL A 183 3.83 -6.68 12.00
CA VAL A 183 4.45 -5.78 11.00
C VAL A 183 4.78 -4.43 11.64
N MET A 184 3.85 -3.82 12.39
CA MET A 184 4.08 -2.57 13.10
C MET A 184 5.26 -2.68 14.08
N ARG A 185 5.34 -3.78 14.85
CA ARG A 185 6.45 -4.04 15.77
C ARG A 185 7.79 -4.05 15.03
N ARG A 186 7.86 -4.72 13.86
CA ARG A 186 9.06 -4.76 13.02
C ARG A 186 9.42 -3.38 12.48
N ILE A 187 8.45 -2.60 12.03
CA ILE A 187 8.67 -1.23 11.54
C ILE A 187 9.19 -0.34 12.69
N CYS A 188 8.52 -0.33 13.83
CA CYS A 188 8.92 0.47 14.99
C CYS A 188 10.31 0.06 15.53
N SER A 189 10.65 -1.23 15.51
CA SER A 189 11.98 -1.71 15.97
C SER A 189 13.14 -1.20 15.12
N ARG A 190 12.87 -0.74 13.89
CA ARG A 190 13.85 -0.07 13.01
C ARG A 190 13.89 1.45 13.21
N GLY A 191 13.11 2.00 14.15
CA GLY A 191 12.99 3.45 14.36
C GLY A 191 12.14 4.14 13.29
N GLU A 192 11.29 3.40 12.59
CA GLU A 192 10.40 3.92 11.54
C GLU A 192 8.96 4.02 12.06
N THR A 193 8.19 4.95 11.51
CA THR A 193 6.78 5.14 11.84
C THR A 193 5.91 4.38 10.84
N PRO A 194 5.01 3.47 11.30
CA PRO A 194 4.03 2.84 10.44
C PRO A 194 3.03 3.87 9.87
N VAL A 195 2.74 3.76 8.58
CA VAL A 195 1.69 4.55 7.90
C VAL A 195 0.83 3.59 7.09
N LEU A 196 -0.36 4.00 6.68
CA LEU A 196 -1.19 3.22 5.77
C LEU A 196 -2.13 4.13 4.98
N HIS A 197 -2.62 3.60 3.86
CA HIS A 197 -3.71 4.18 3.09
C HIS A 197 -4.89 3.21 3.08
N VAL A 198 -6.08 3.74 3.29
CA VAL A 198 -7.31 2.95 3.35
C VAL A 198 -8.40 3.63 2.54
N ARG A 199 -9.26 2.85 1.86
CA ARG A 199 -10.44 3.42 1.21
C ARG A 199 -11.36 4.04 2.25
N GLY A 200 -11.84 5.26 2.01
CA GLY A 200 -12.70 5.99 2.93
C GLY A 200 -14.06 5.31 3.23
N ASP A 201 -14.50 4.42 2.34
CA ASP A 201 -15.71 3.61 2.54
C ASP A 201 -15.48 2.30 3.33
N ASN A 202 -14.23 1.94 3.63
CA ASN A 202 -13.90 0.75 4.42
C ASN A 202 -13.91 1.04 5.94
N VAL A 203 -15.08 1.36 6.47
CA VAL A 203 -15.28 1.75 7.88
C VAL A 203 -14.71 0.69 8.84
N ARG A 204 -14.92 -0.60 8.54
CA ARG A 204 -14.44 -1.70 9.39
C ARG A 204 -12.90 -1.71 9.51
N ALA A 205 -12.19 -1.45 8.43
CA ALA A 205 -10.74 -1.37 8.45
C ALA A 205 -10.26 -0.12 9.20
N ILE A 206 -10.89 1.03 8.95
CA ILE A 206 -10.58 2.29 9.64
C ILE A 206 -10.70 2.11 11.16
N GLU A 207 -11.82 1.55 11.64
CA GLU A 207 -12.02 1.27 13.07
C GLU A 207 -10.95 0.31 13.65
N LEU A 208 -10.51 -0.70 12.88
CA LEU A 208 -9.40 -1.56 13.30
C LEU A 208 -8.11 -0.76 13.44
N TYR A 209 -7.79 0.09 12.46
CA TYR A 209 -6.56 0.88 12.45
C TYR A 209 -6.54 1.92 13.58
N GLU A 210 -7.69 2.56 13.85
CA GLU A 210 -7.81 3.49 14.99
C GLU A 210 -7.59 2.80 16.34
N ARG A 211 -8.13 1.57 16.51
CA ARG A 211 -7.88 0.73 17.71
C ARG A 211 -6.42 0.31 17.84
N LEU A 212 -5.69 0.20 16.72
CA LEU A 212 -4.26 -0.09 16.72
C LEU A 212 -3.38 1.16 16.92
N GLY A 213 -3.99 2.34 17.07
CA GLY A 213 -3.27 3.60 17.34
C GLY A 213 -2.96 4.45 16.11
N PHE A 214 -3.51 4.11 14.95
CA PHE A 214 -3.43 4.99 13.78
C PHE A 214 -4.40 6.16 13.89
N ARG A 215 -4.00 7.31 13.36
CA ARG A 215 -4.84 8.51 13.22
C ARG A 215 -4.77 9.03 11.80
N GLN A 216 -5.89 9.53 11.30
CA GLN A 216 -5.92 10.14 9.97
C GLN A 216 -5.11 11.43 9.96
N ARG A 217 -4.09 11.50 9.11
CA ARG A 217 -3.29 12.71 8.86
C ARG A 217 -3.93 13.60 7.81
N VAL A 218 -4.28 13.03 6.67
CA VAL A 218 -4.84 13.74 5.52
C VAL A 218 -5.80 12.85 4.74
N LEU A 219 -6.74 13.46 4.03
CA LEU A 219 -7.57 12.78 3.04
C LEU A 219 -6.96 12.99 1.66
N LEU A 220 -6.46 11.92 1.06
CA LEU A 220 -6.02 11.89 -0.31
C LEU A 220 -7.15 11.37 -1.22
N HIS A 221 -6.94 11.46 -2.52
CA HIS A 221 -7.83 10.93 -3.55
C HIS A 221 -7.05 9.95 -4.42
N PHE A 222 -7.39 8.67 -4.32
CA PHE A 222 -6.84 7.67 -5.23
C PHE A 222 -7.52 7.80 -6.58
N ALA A 223 -6.74 7.88 -7.64
CA ALA A 223 -7.23 7.93 -9.02
C ALA A 223 -6.52 6.87 -9.85
N VAL A 224 -7.29 6.04 -10.54
CA VAL A 224 -6.81 5.14 -11.58
C VAL A 224 -7.05 5.81 -12.93
N LEU A 225 -5.98 6.08 -13.64
CA LEU A 225 -6.00 6.73 -14.95
C LEU A 225 -5.52 5.77 -16.02
N ARG A 226 -6.14 5.85 -17.21
CA ARG A 226 -5.69 5.15 -18.44
C ARG A 226 -5.13 6.15 -19.39
N LYS A 227 -3.95 5.84 -19.97
CA LYS A 227 -3.40 6.62 -21.08
C LYS A 227 -4.19 6.36 -22.36
N GLU A 228 -4.61 7.44 -23.02
CA GLU A 228 -5.29 7.43 -24.31
C GLU A 228 -4.36 7.12 -25.49
#